data_5911b2bcb60b53f8d132080288f63b0f
#
_entry.id   5911b2bcb60b53f8d132080288f63b0f
#
_cell.length_a   1.000
_cell.length_b   1.000
_cell.length_c   1.000
_cell.angle_alpha   90.00
_cell.angle_beta   90.00
_cell.angle_gamma   90.00
#
_symmetry.space_group_name_H-M   'P 1'
#
loop_
_entity.id
_entity.type
_entity.pdbx_description
1 polymer ?
#
loop_
_entity_poly.entity_id
_entity_poly.type
_entity_poly.pdbx_seq_one_letter_code
_entity_poly.pdbx_strand_id
1 'polypeptide(L)'
;MHRPMRQRARQVTDRALICAMLDGMETMFIGIHDEPAPYVVPVNFGYAFDDDLVFYFHCAQEGTKLELLAKNPNVSVTAASFISYVGGSVKGHMHDYRSVMACGVAQRIDPEAEEFDRAHRLLLAHNHRVFMPEDVPVMRHIQLWRITCRAEDVTAKAEIVPKTVQEVPFAPAVPDGTGLDESHILRERG
;
A
#
# COMPACT_ATOMS: atom_id res chain seq x y z
N MET A 1 -1.21 18.58 1.83
CA MET A 1 -0.28 19.69 2.26
C MET A 1 1.14 19.25 1.94
N HIS A 2 1.67 19.73 0.85
CA HIS A 2 3.03 19.39 0.40
C HIS A 2 4.07 20.02 1.33
N ARG A 3 4.89 19.18 1.98
CA ARG A 3 6.06 19.63 2.75
C ARG A 3 7.32 19.15 2.04
N PRO A 4 8.29 20.04 1.74
CA PRO A 4 9.52 19.62 1.07
C PRO A 4 10.31 18.63 1.95
N MET A 5 10.82 17.59 1.33
CA MET A 5 11.63 16.60 2.02
C MET A 5 12.95 17.21 2.50
N ARG A 6 13.31 16.98 3.75
CA ARG A 6 14.59 17.45 4.33
C ARG A 6 15.82 16.83 3.64
N GLN A 7 15.76 15.55 3.33
CA GLN A 7 16.83 14.79 2.68
C GLN A 7 16.52 14.56 1.20
N ARG A 8 16.64 15.61 0.40
CA ARG A 8 16.30 15.58 -1.03
C ARG A 8 17.09 14.53 -1.84
N ALA A 9 18.33 14.23 -1.45
CA ALA A 9 19.16 13.24 -2.13
C ALA A 9 18.60 11.80 -2.04
N ARG A 10 17.65 11.56 -1.13
CA ARG A 10 16.97 10.27 -0.95
C ARG A 10 15.56 10.24 -1.54
N GLN A 11 15.13 11.35 -2.13
CA GLN A 11 13.79 11.46 -2.70
C GLN A 11 13.70 10.69 -4.01
N VAL A 12 12.62 9.92 -4.15
CA VAL A 12 12.22 9.27 -5.40
C VAL A 12 11.03 10.06 -5.94
N THR A 13 11.13 10.56 -7.18
CA THR A 13 10.08 11.37 -7.82
C THR A 13 9.52 10.71 -9.07
N ASP A 14 10.22 9.75 -9.62
CA ASP A 14 9.76 9.00 -10.78
C ASP A 14 8.61 8.09 -10.39
N ARG A 15 7.49 8.21 -11.09
CA ARG A 15 6.26 7.44 -10.81
C ARG A 15 6.46 5.94 -10.96
N ALA A 16 7.18 5.51 -11.99
CA ALA A 16 7.41 4.08 -12.21
C ALA A 16 8.25 3.46 -11.09
N LEU A 17 9.24 4.22 -10.56
CA LEU A 17 10.01 3.80 -9.39
C LEU A 17 9.17 3.75 -8.12
N ILE A 18 8.25 4.71 -7.93
CA ILE A 18 7.33 4.71 -6.79
C ILE A 18 6.40 3.49 -6.86
N CYS A 19 5.85 3.19 -8.03
CA CYS A 19 5.04 1.99 -8.24
C CYS A 19 5.83 0.73 -7.91
N ALA A 20 7.03 0.57 -8.46
CA ALA A 20 7.88 -0.59 -8.16
C ALA A 20 8.23 -0.71 -6.67
N MET A 21 8.39 0.42 -5.95
CA MET A 21 8.57 0.39 -4.50
C MET A 21 7.30 -0.10 -3.79
N LEU A 22 6.12 0.36 -4.21
CA LEU A 22 4.83 -0.07 -3.63
C LEU A 22 4.58 -1.55 -3.90
N ASP A 23 4.94 -2.07 -5.08
CA ASP A 23 4.80 -3.50 -5.44
C ASP A 23 5.56 -4.41 -4.47
N GLY A 24 6.63 -3.92 -3.84
CA GLY A 24 7.39 -4.64 -2.82
C GLY A 24 6.89 -4.41 -1.37
N MET A 25 5.71 -3.84 -1.16
CA MET A 25 5.17 -3.50 0.16
C MET A 25 3.77 -4.10 0.34
N GLU A 26 3.60 -5.03 1.25
CA GLU A 26 2.32 -5.72 1.46
C GLU A 26 1.37 -4.99 2.41
N THR A 27 1.92 -4.11 3.25
CA THR A 27 1.17 -3.45 4.32
C THR A 27 1.37 -1.94 4.28
N MET A 28 0.28 -1.21 4.37
CA MET A 28 0.30 0.22 4.65
C MET A 28 -0.29 0.51 6.04
N PHE A 29 0.15 1.61 6.61
CA PHE A 29 -0.38 2.16 7.86
C PHE A 29 -1.23 3.39 7.54
N ILE A 30 -2.48 3.39 8.00
CA ILE A 30 -3.39 4.53 7.87
C ILE A 30 -3.41 5.26 9.20
N GLY A 31 -2.98 6.53 9.21
CA GLY A 31 -3.11 7.44 10.33
C GLY A 31 -4.42 8.22 10.20
N ILE A 32 -5.32 8.05 11.16
CA ILE A 32 -6.65 8.65 11.22
C ILE A 32 -6.69 9.61 12.42
N HIS A 33 -7.34 10.74 12.25
CA HIS A 33 -7.49 11.70 13.33
C HIS A 33 -8.32 11.11 14.48
N ASP A 34 -7.78 11.16 15.69
CA ASP A 34 -8.44 10.79 16.94
C ASP A 34 -7.81 11.54 18.11
N GLU A 35 -8.51 11.62 19.25
CA GLU A 35 -8.08 12.28 20.48
C GLU A 35 -8.02 11.26 21.63
N PRO A 36 -7.02 11.31 22.50
CA PRO A 36 -5.92 12.28 22.61
C PRO A 36 -4.71 11.97 21.71
N ALA A 37 -4.75 10.92 20.90
CA ALA A 37 -3.67 10.53 20.01
C ALA A 37 -4.21 10.00 18.69
N PRO A 38 -3.51 10.20 17.56
CA PRO A 38 -3.91 9.64 16.28
C PRO A 38 -4.08 8.12 16.33
N TYR A 39 -5.16 7.62 15.74
CA TYR A 39 -5.37 6.19 15.56
C TYR A 39 -4.61 5.72 14.33
N VAL A 40 -3.71 4.75 14.50
CA VAL A 40 -2.92 4.19 13.39
C VAL A 40 -3.22 2.71 13.25
N VAL A 41 -3.58 2.28 12.04
CA VAL A 41 -3.95 0.89 11.77
C VAL A 41 -3.21 0.35 10.54
N PRO A 42 -2.59 -0.85 10.62
CA PRO A 42 -2.05 -1.56 9.47
C PRO A 42 -3.17 -2.21 8.67
N VAL A 43 -3.05 -2.16 7.36
CA VAL A 43 -3.95 -2.85 6.42
C VAL A 43 -3.17 -3.34 5.19
N ASN A 44 -3.62 -4.47 4.61
CA ASN A 44 -3.21 -4.82 3.27
C ASN A 44 -3.86 -3.86 2.28
N PHE A 45 -3.21 -3.61 1.17
CA PHE A 45 -3.69 -2.66 0.18
C PHE A 45 -3.49 -3.14 -1.26
N GLY A 46 -4.21 -2.53 -2.17
CA GLY A 46 -3.93 -2.46 -3.59
C GLY A 46 -3.83 -1.00 -3.97
N TYR A 47 -3.33 -0.69 -5.15
CA TYR A 47 -3.22 0.70 -5.58
C TYR A 47 -3.35 0.85 -7.10
N ALA A 48 -3.61 2.08 -7.52
CA ALA A 48 -3.45 2.57 -8.88
C ALA A 48 -2.77 3.94 -8.82
N PHE A 49 -1.85 4.23 -9.74
CA PHE A 49 -1.18 5.51 -9.83
C PHE A 49 -1.24 6.03 -11.28
N ASP A 50 -2.38 6.56 -11.63
CA ASP A 50 -2.61 7.23 -12.91
C ASP A 50 -2.23 8.73 -12.76
N ASP A 51 -3.21 9.65 -12.67
CA ASP A 51 -2.95 11.05 -12.34
C ASP A 51 -2.68 11.23 -10.85
N ASP A 52 -3.52 10.64 -10.01
CA ASP A 52 -3.40 10.58 -8.56
C ASP A 52 -3.07 9.18 -8.08
N LEU A 53 -2.45 9.07 -6.89
CA LEU A 53 -2.23 7.78 -6.23
C LEU A 53 -3.48 7.41 -5.44
N VAL A 54 -4.10 6.30 -5.82
CA VAL A 54 -5.27 5.76 -5.13
C VAL A 54 -4.90 4.45 -4.48
N PHE A 55 -5.07 4.37 -3.16
CA PHE A 55 -4.97 3.12 -2.41
C PHE A 55 -6.34 2.52 -2.19
N TYR A 56 -6.42 1.20 -2.25
CA TYR A 56 -7.62 0.42 -1.97
C TYR A 56 -7.36 -0.52 -0.79
N PHE A 57 -8.33 -0.62 0.12
CA PHE A 57 -8.27 -1.55 1.24
C PHE A 57 -9.68 -2.03 1.59
N HIS A 58 -9.76 -3.15 2.28
CA HIS A 58 -11.02 -3.66 2.79
C HIS A 58 -11.05 -3.68 4.31
N CYS A 59 -12.26 -3.69 4.88
CA CYS A 59 -12.47 -3.83 6.31
C CYS A 59 -13.84 -4.45 6.62
N ALA A 60 -14.06 -4.76 7.90
CA ALA A 60 -15.36 -5.21 8.39
C ALA A 60 -16.44 -4.13 8.23
N GLN A 61 -17.69 -4.48 8.50
CA GLN A 61 -18.83 -3.57 8.39
C GLN A 61 -18.91 -2.54 9.52
N GLU A 62 -18.19 -2.75 10.63
CA GLU A 62 -18.19 -1.89 11.82
C GLU A 62 -16.79 -1.84 12.45
N GLY A 63 -16.57 -0.90 13.35
CA GLY A 63 -15.34 -0.75 14.14
C GLY A 63 -14.81 0.67 14.16
N THR A 64 -13.91 0.92 15.11
CA THR A 64 -13.32 2.25 15.41
C THR A 64 -12.83 3.01 14.18
N LYS A 65 -12.14 2.31 13.27
CA LYS A 65 -11.67 2.91 12.02
C LYS A 65 -12.80 3.58 11.23
N LEU A 66 -13.95 2.91 11.10
CA LEU A 66 -15.10 3.42 10.34
C LEU A 66 -15.77 4.60 11.04
N GLU A 67 -15.87 4.55 12.35
CA GLU A 67 -16.42 5.65 13.17
C GLU A 67 -15.56 6.91 13.03
N LEU A 68 -14.23 6.76 13.04
CA LEU A 68 -13.30 7.86 12.89
C LEU A 68 -13.30 8.43 11.47
N LEU A 69 -13.31 7.57 10.45
CA LEU A 69 -13.38 7.99 9.04
C LEU A 69 -14.70 8.71 8.72
N ALA A 70 -15.81 8.32 9.37
CA ALA A 70 -17.08 9.04 9.22
C ALA A 70 -17.04 10.46 9.82
N LYS A 71 -16.23 10.68 10.86
CA LYS A 71 -16.04 12.01 11.48
C LYS A 71 -15.05 12.85 10.67
N ASN A 72 -13.94 12.26 10.24
CA ASN A 72 -12.91 12.95 9.48
C ASN A 72 -12.27 11.99 8.47
N PRO A 73 -12.57 12.10 7.17
CA PRO A 73 -12.04 11.24 6.14
C PRO A 73 -10.60 11.60 5.72
N ASN A 74 -10.02 12.68 6.23
CA ASN A 74 -8.65 13.05 5.92
C ASN A 74 -7.68 12.14 6.67
N VAL A 75 -6.80 11.47 5.93
CA VAL A 75 -5.86 10.49 6.47
C VAL A 75 -4.45 10.72 5.96
N SER A 76 -3.49 10.20 6.71
CA SER A 76 -2.13 9.98 6.21
C SER A 76 -1.90 8.49 5.97
N VAL A 77 -1.16 8.17 4.91
CA VAL A 77 -0.81 6.81 4.56
C VAL A 77 0.71 6.67 4.57
N THR A 78 1.22 5.57 5.08
CA THR A 78 2.62 5.21 5.02
C THR A 78 2.74 3.72 4.70
N ALA A 79 3.43 3.39 3.61
CA ALA A 79 3.93 2.05 3.33
C ALA A 79 5.45 2.08 3.39
N ALA A 80 6.07 1.07 3.98
CA ALA A 80 7.51 1.00 4.12
C ALA A 80 8.00 -0.44 4.11
N SER A 81 9.19 -0.65 3.55
CA SER A 81 9.90 -1.91 3.60
C SER A 81 11.35 -1.69 4.03
N PHE A 82 11.87 -2.65 4.76
CA PHE A 82 13.26 -2.82 5.06
C PHE A 82 13.81 -3.88 4.09
N ILE A 83 14.90 -3.57 3.40
CA ILE A 83 15.47 -4.47 2.39
C ILE A 83 16.67 -5.22 2.97
N SER A 84 17.68 -4.50 3.45
CA SER A 84 18.91 -5.10 3.96
C SER A 84 19.72 -4.15 4.82
N TYR A 85 20.73 -4.67 5.47
CA TYR A 85 21.80 -3.87 6.06
C TYR A 85 22.85 -3.55 5.00
N VAL A 86 23.19 -2.26 4.85
CA VAL A 86 24.23 -1.81 3.94
C VAL A 86 25.42 -1.27 4.75
N GLY A 87 26.58 -1.89 4.59
CA GLY A 87 27.83 -1.46 5.19
C GLY A 87 28.13 -2.09 6.56
N GLY A 88 29.40 -2.11 6.93
CA GLY A 88 29.96 -2.86 8.05
C GLY A 88 30.78 -2.05 9.08
N SER A 89 30.71 -0.72 9.12
CA SER A 89 31.41 0.07 10.14
C SER A 89 30.45 0.77 11.07
N VAL A 90 30.85 0.99 12.33
CA VAL A 90 30.05 1.70 13.35
C VAL A 90 29.63 3.11 12.91
N LYS A 91 30.34 3.71 11.95
CA LYS A 91 29.99 5.01 11.36
C LYS A 91 29.12 4.92 10.11
N GLY A 92 28.89 3.73 9.56
CA GLY A 92 28.21 3.51 8.30
C GLY A 92 27.10 2.45 8.35
N HIS A 93 26.48 2.21 9.51
CA HIS A 93 25.29 1.39 9.57
C HIS A 93 24.17 2.10 8.83
N MET A 94 23.96 1.71 7.58
CA MET A 94 22.82 2.14 6.79
C MET A 94 21.90 0.95 6.60
N HIS A 95 20.62 1.20 6.79
CA HIS A 95 19.57 0.26 6.43
C HIS A 95 19.10 0.64 5.02
N ASP A 96 19.16 -0.28 4.09
CA ASP A 96 18.44 -0.09 2.83
C ASP A 96 16.95 -0.23 3.13
N TYR A 97 16.27 0.89 3.14
CA TYR A 97 14.84 0.98 3.37
C TYR A 97 14.18 1.82 2.28
N ARG A 98 12.91 1.60 2.11
CA ARG A 98 12.06 2.35 1.21
C ARG A 98 10.77 2.71 1.90
N SER A 99 10.25 3.88 1.61
CA SER A 99 8.96 4.31 2.13
C SER A 99 8.23 5.20 1.13
N VAL A 100 6.92 5.04 1.10
CA VAL A 100 6.00 5.92 0.37
C VAL A 100 5.01 6.46 1.39
N MET A 101 4.87 7.78 1.44
CA MET A 101 3.97 8.48 2.33
C MET A 101 3.08 9.42 1.51
N ALA A 102 1.82 9.52 1.87
CA ALA A 102 0.88 10.42 1.23
C ALA A 102 -0.18 10.90 2.22
N CYS A 103 -0.80 12.04 1.91
CA CYS A 103 -2.03 12.48 2.56
C CYS A 103 -3.17 12.39 1.55
N GLY A 104 -4.33 11.93 2.00
CA GLY A 104 -5.46 11.74 1.11
C GLY A 104 -6.80 11.74 1.83
N VAL A 105 -7.84 11.51 1.06
CA VAL A 105 -9.23 11.44 1.54
C VAL A 105 -9.72 10.00 1.37
N ALA A 106 -10.15 9.40 2.48
CA ALA A 106 -10.74 8.07 2.50
C ALA A 106 -12.23 8.14 2.14
N GLN A 107 -12.67 7.25 1.25
CA GLN A 107 -14.07 7.16 0.83
C GLN A 107 -14.45 5.68 0.68
N ARG A 108 -15.64 5.34 1.18
CA ARG A 108 -16.23 4.02 0.92
C ARG A 108 -16.60 3.91 -0.55
N ILE A 109 -16.34 2.77 -1.16
CA ILE A 109 -16.76 2.46 -2.52
C ILE A 109 -18.14 1.79 -2.44
N ASP A 110 -19.09 2.29 -3.24
CA ASP A 110 -20.40 1.70 -3.37
C ASP A 110 -20.25 0.32 -4.04
N PRO A 111 -20.83 -0.76 -3.47
CA PRO A 111 -20.78 -2.08 -4.07
C PRO A 111 -21.38 -2.16 -5.48
N GLU A 112 -22.29 -1.25 -5.84
CA GLU A 112 -22.91 -1.19 -7.17
C GLU A 112 -22.11 -0.31 -8.16
N ALA A 113 -21.04 0.36 -7.69
CA ALA A 113 -20.21 1.19 -8.57
C ALA A 113 -19.27 0.31 -9.43
N GLU A 114 -19.07 0.71 -10.68
CA GLU A 114 -18.12 0.06 -11.60
C GLU A 114 -16.70 -0.04 -11.02
N GLU A 115 -16.30 0.93 -10.19
CA GLU A 115 -15.01 0.95 -9.52
C GLU A 115 -14.82 -0.22 -8.52
N PHE A 116 -15.89 -0.77 -7.98
CA PHE A 116 -15.83 -1.80 -6.93
C PHE A 116 -15.05 -3.03 -7.38
N ASP A 117 -15.39 -3.57 -8.54
CA ASP A 117 -14.71 -4.75 -9.09
C ASP A 117 -13.25 -4.47 -9.44
N ARG A 118 -12.96 -3.28 -10.00
CA ARG A 118 -11.59 -2.86 -10.31
C ARG A 118 -10.75 -2.76 -9.04
N ALA A 119 -11.25 -2.06 -8.04
CA ALA A 119 -10.58 -1.85 -6.75
C ALA A 119 -10.26 -3.19 -6.08
N HIS A 120 -11.21 -4.11 -6.13
CA HIS A 120 -11.03 -5.42 -5.53
C HIS A 120 -9.98 -6.26 -6.26
N ARG A 121 -10.00 -6.29 -7.60
CA ARG A 121 -8.95 -6.96 -8.38
C ARG A 121 -7.57 -6.41 -8.08
N LEU A 122 -7.42 -5.08 -7.99
CA LEU A 122 -6.15 -4.45 -7.64
C LEU A 122 -5.68 -4.84 -6.23
N LEU A 123 -6.60 -4.88 -5.26
CA LEU A 123 -6.30 -5.30 -3.90
C LEU A 123 -5.83 -6.76 -3.84
N LEU A 124 -6.51 -7.66 -4.55
CA LEU A 124 -6.15 -9.08 -4.58
C LEU A 124 -4.82 -9.30 -5.31
N ALA A 125 -4.67 -8.70 -6.50
CA ALA A 125 -3.46 -8.84 -7.30
C ALA A 125 -2.21 -8.36 -6.54
N HIS A 126 -2.31 -7.24 -5.84
CA HIS A 126 -1.20 -6.71 -5.04
C HIS A 126 -0.82 -7.65 -3.88
N ASN A 127 -1.79 -8.40 -3.35
CA ASN A 127 -1.56 -9.39 -2.30
C ASN A 127 -1.36 -10.81 -2.86
N HIS A 128 -0.93 -10.94 -4.12
CA HIS A 128 -0.65 -12.20 -4.79
C HIS A 128 -1.84 -13.19 -4.81
N ARG A 129 -3.06 -12.65 -4.87
CA ARG A 129 -4.28 -13.44 -4.95
C ARG A 129 -5.01 -13.19 -6.27
N VAL A 130 -5.64 -14.24 -6.77
CA VAL A 130 -6.50 -14.17 -7.97
C VAL A 130 -7.94 -14.00 -7.51
N PHE A 131 -8.68 -13.13 -8.21
CA PHE A 131 -10.11 -12.99 -7.99
C PHE A 131 -10.84 -14.19 -8.59
N MET A 132 -11.61 -14.90 -7.76
CA MET A 132 -12.43 -16.02 -8.18
C MET A 132 -13.92 -15.65 -8.09
N PRO A 133 -14.79 -16.15 -9.00
CA PRO A 133 -16.23 -15.89 -8.96
C PRO A 133 -16.89 -16.24 -7.63
N GLU A 134 -16.39 -17.27 -6.93
CA GLU A 134 -16.86 -17.69 -5.62
C GLU A 134 -16.51 -16.71 -4.50
N ASP A 135 -15.60 -15.78 -4.72
CA ASP A 135 -15.27 -14.73 -3.75
C ASP A 135 -16.36 -13.65 -3.67
N VAL A 136 -17.19 -13.50 -4.71
CA VAL A 136 -18.24 -12.48 -4.79
C VAL A 136 -19.20 -12.49 -3.57
N PRO A 137 -19.71 -13.64 -3.07
CA PRO A 137 -20.56 -13.64 -1.88
C PRO A 137 -19.86 -13.16 -0.61
N VAL A 138 -18.58 -13.53 -0.43
CA VAL A 138 -17.78 -13.14 0.75
C VAL A 138 -17.57 -11.63 0.75
N MET A 139 -17.41 -11.05 -0.43
CA MET A 139 -17.13 -9.63 -0.60
C MET A 139 -18.29 -8.72 -0.23
N ARG A 140 -19.52 -9.22 -0.30
CA ARG A 140 -20.70 -8.47 0.16
C ARG A 140 -20.71 -8.26 1.67
N HIS A 141 -19.90 -9.01 2.41
CA HIS A 141 -19.76 -8.90 3.86
C HIS A 141 -18.59 -8.01 4.30
N ILE A 142 -17.83 -7.43 3.36
CA ILE A 142 -16.75 -6.48 3.64
C ILE A 142 -17.09 -5.11 3.06
N GLN A 143 -16.48 -4.08 3.61
CA GLN A 143 -16.48 -2.75 3.00
C GLN A 143 -15.17 -2.55 2.24
N LEU A 144 -15.28 -2.06 1.02
CA LEU A 144 -14.15 -1.66 0.21
C LEU A 144 -14.03 -0.13 0.24
N TRP A 145 -12.84 0.35 0.47
CA TRP A 145 -12.52 1.76 0.61
C TRP A 145 -11.40 2.16 -0.34
N ARG A 146 -11.44 3.39 -0.80
CA ARG A 146 -10.32 4.05 -1.48
C ARG A 146 -9.78 5.20 -0.65
N ILE A 147 -8.49 5.49 -0.80
CA ILE A 147 -7.84 6.72 -0.32
C ILE A 147 -7.22 7.39 -1.53
N THR A 148 -7.77 8.54 -1.92
CA THR A 148 -7.26 9.32 -3.05
C THR A 148 -6.25 10.34 -2.55
N CYS A 149 -5.00 10.23 -3.01
CA CYS A 149 -3.88 11.09 -2.68
C CYS A 149 -3.42 11.82 -3.93
N ARG A 150 -3.42 13.16 -3.92
CA ARG A 150 -2.92 13.92 -5.06
C ARG A 150 -1.43 13.60 -5.29
N ALA A 151 -1.02 13.48 -6.55
CA ALA A 151 0.37 13.15 -6.88
C ALA A 151 1.39 14.09 -6.20
N GLU A 152 1.07 15.37 -6.08
CA GLU A 152 1.91 16.38 -5.40
C GLU A 152 2.04 16.17 -3.88
N ASP A 153 1.12 15.45 -3.25
CA ASP A 153 1.13 15.11 -1.82
C ASP A 153 1.81 13.75 -1.54
N VAL A 154 2.29 13.07 -2.58
CA VAL A 154 3.04 11.82 -2.46
C VAL A 154 4.52 12.12 -2.21
N THR A 155 5.08 11.46 -1.22
CA THR A 155 6.51 11.54 -0.90
C THR A 155 7.09 10.14 -0.82
N ALA A 156 8.04 9.84 -1.71
CA ALA A 156 8.76 8.57 -1.70
C ALA A 156 10.23 8.77 -1.39
N LYS A 157 10.79 7.82 -0.63
CA LYS A 157 12.14 7.88 -0.11
C LYS A 157 12.80 6.51 -0.13
N ALA A 158 14.06 6.47 -0.54
CA ALA A 158 14.92 5.29 -0.45
C ALA A 158 16.29 5.68 0.14
N GLU A 159 16.91 4.79 0.91
CA GLU A 159 18.31 5.00 1.36
C GLU A 159 19.24 4.97 0.15
N ILE A 160 19.10 3.95 -0.69
CA ILE A 160 19.75 3.85 -2.00
C ILE A 160 18.67 4.15 -3.02
N VAL A 161 18.74 5.31 -3.67
CA VAL A 161 17.77 5.72 -4.69
C VAL A 161 17.97 4.86 -5.94
N PRO A 162 16.98 4.04 -6.33
CA PRO A 162 17.10 3.24 -7.55
C PRO A 162 17.09 4.15 -8.78
N LYS A 163 17.85 3.80 -9.80
CA LYS A 163 17.89 4.51 -11.09
C LYS A 163 16.91 3.91 -12.10
N THR A 164 16.60 2.64 -11.94
CA THR A 164 15.68 1.90 -12.82
C THR A 164 14.74 1.03 -12.00
N VAL A 165 13.64 0.61 -12.61
CA VAL A 165 12.67 -0.30 -11.97
C VAL A 165 13.33 -1.64 -11.62
N GLN A 166 14.28 -2.13 -12.43
CA GLN A 166 14.99 -3.38 -12.20
C GLN A 166 15.90 -3.34 -10.95
N GLU A 167 16.30 -2.15 -10.50
CA GLU A 167 17.07 -1.98 -9.25
C GLU A 167 16.17 -1.94 -8.01
N VAL A 168 14.85 -1.97 -8.19
CA VAL A 168 13.91 -2.11 -7.08
C VAL A 168 13.75 -3.61 -6.82
N PRO A 169 14.38 -4.21 -5.79
CA PRO A 169 14.13 -5.61 -5.49
C PRO A 169 12.67 -5.76 -5.10
N PHE A 170 11.99 -6.69 -5.73
CA PHE A 170 10.72 -7.17 -5.24
C PHE A 170 10.89 -7.72 -3.82
N ALA A 171 9.78 -7.76 -3.06
CA ALA A 171 9.72 -8.52 -1.83
C ALA A 171 10.39 -9.90 -2.04
N PRO A 172 11.01 -10.47 -0.99
CA PRO A 172 11.89 -11.63 -1.13
C PRO A 172 11.24 -12.64 -2.06
N ALA A 173 11.99 -13.02 -3.08
CA ALA A 173 11.53 -14.07 -4.00
C ALA A 173 11.02 -15.22 -3.13
N VAL A 174 9.80 -15.63 -3.36
CA VAL A 174 9.29 -16.86 -2.76
C VAL A 174 10.35 -17.92 -3.04
N PRO A 175 10.87 -18.63 -2.02
CA PRO A 175 11.96 -19.57 -2.20
C PRO A 175 11.70 -20.47 -3.42
N ASP A 176 12.71 -20.63 -4.27
CA ASP A 176 12.61 -21.43 -5.49
C ASP A 176 11.90 -22.77 -5.23
N GLY A 177 10.84 -23.02 -5.96
CA GLY A 177 9.99 -24.21 -5.84
C GLY A 177 8.64 -24.00 -5.15
N THR A 178 8.40 -22.83 -4.57
CA THR A 178 7.09 -22.43 -4.05
C THR A 178 6.54 -21.22 -4.78
N GLY A 179 6.85 -21.09 -6.08
CA GLY A 179 6.16 -20.10 -6.89
C GLY A 179 4.66 -20.25 -6.64
N LEU A 180 4.03 -19.18 -6.15
CA LEU A 180 2.59 -19.11 -6.08
C LEU A 180 2.07 -19.06 -7.52
N ASP A 181 2.11 -20.21 -8.19
CA ASP A 181 1.32 -20.38 -9.37
C ASP A 181 -0.15 -20.43 -8.92
N GLU A 182 -1.04 -20.10 -9.81
CA GLU A 182 -2.47 -20.09 -9.55
C GLU A 182 -2.98 -21.43 -8.96
N SER A 183 -2.26 -22.54 -9.19
CA SER A 183 -2.59 -23.87 -8.68
C SER A 183 -2.34 -24.03 -7.17
N HIS A 184 -1.43 -23.26 -6.58
CA HIS A 184 -1.13 -23.32 -5.14
C HIS A 184 -2.21 -22.64 -4.32
N ILE A 185 -2.75 -21.52 -4.80
CA ILE A 185 -3.82 -20.77 -4.14
C ILE A 185 -5.11 -21.61 -4.11
N LEU A 186 -5.32 -22.46 -5.13
CA LEU A 186 -6.49 -23.33 -5.22
C LEU A 186 -6.39 -24.57 -4.31
N ARG A 187 -5.19 -25.04 -3.93
CA ARG A 187 -5.02 -26.24 -3.11
C ARG A 187 -5.21 -26.02 -1.61
N GLU A 188 -5.03 -24.82 -1.12
CA GLU A 188 -5.23 -24.49 0.31
C GLU A 188 -6.70 -24.23 0.68
N ARG A 189 -7.62 -24.26 -0.29
CA ARG A 189 -9.06 -24.07 -0.10
C ARG A 189 -9.90 -25.33 -0.32
N GLY A 190 -9.27 -26.52 -0.39
CA GLY A 190 -9.92 -27.82 -0.47
C GLY A 190 -10.18 -28.40 0.91
#